data_5f58f72061ab09be8be847473ed75236
#
_entry.id   5f58f72061ab09be8be847473ed75236
#
_cell.length_a   1.000
_cell.length_b   1.000
_cell.length_c   1.000
_cell.angle_alpha   90.00
_cell.angle_beta   90.00
_cell.angle_gamma   90.00
#
_symmetry.space_group_name_H-M   'P 1'
#
loop_
_entity.id
_entity.type
_entity.pdbx_description
1 polymer ?
#
loop_
_entity_poly.entity_id
_entity_poly.type
_entity_poly.pdbx_seq_one_letter_code
_entity_poly.pdbx_strand_id
1 'polypeptide(L)'
;MTFEEAVKLYLKTPTKKFGNKKSPAAHSTLMWMCSKTPEGLRDPETRKVYQYSKYLLDKNPRRKIIWDNTSGMFKGREMKSINSADVTKMEILLRCDKGLSEAGINNYLRYLRALCYFAKKRLAIKFEDFPDFELGTEEERVEWLEPEEALKLIRWLDPLRADMVRFALATGLRNANVTLMKWEYWNPKTRDIIIPKKEMKNGSSHHLIVTKSAKEVLQNRLKVRERLLKDHPSLAGKLDYVFVQTCQRSLGKPFFRTSVCNKTWKRAVSLAGLPSWVRFHSLRHTFASWHIMAGTTGKELMEVGGWKTESAVGRYTHQNEPHKKKVASRLDGVLA
;
A
#
# COMPACT_ATOMS: atom_id res chain seq x y z
N MET A 1 -34.05 -6.91 -6.77
CA MET A 1 -32.68 -7.36 -6.36
C MET A 1 -32.25 -6.56 -5.17
N THR A 2 -31.86 -7.23 -4.12
CA THR A 2 -31.35 -6.60 -2.90
C THR A 2 -29.91 -6.12 -3.08
N PHE A 3 -29.48 -5.23 -2.19
CA PHE A 3 -28.09 -4.73 -2.15
C PHE A 3 -27.11 -5.89 -1.96
N GLU A 4 -27.41 -6.85 -1.09
CA GLU A 4 -26.55 -8.01 -0.80
C GLU A 4 -26.39 -8.92 -2.02
N GLU A 5 -27.45 -9.12 -2.78
CA GLU A 5 -27.41 -9.91 -4.02
C GLU A 5 -26.52 -9.21 -5.06
N ALA A 6 -26.66 -7.89 -5.21
CA ALA A 6 -25.83 -7.10 -6.10
C ALA A 6 -24.35 -7.14 -5.67
N VAL A 7 -24.05 -7.03 -4.36
CA VAL A 7 -22.68 -7.16 -3.81
C VAL A 7 -22.08 -8.54 -4.13
N LYS A 8 -22.84 -9.62 -3.89
CA LYS A 8 -22.36 -10.99 -4.18
C LYS A 8 -21.99 -11.15 -5.65
N LEU A 9 -22.85 -10.66 -6.56
CA LEU A 9 -22.60 -10.71 -8.01
C LEU A 9 -21.40 -9.83 -8.40
N TYR A 10 -21.32 -8.61 -7.86
CA TYR A 10 -20.19 -7.70 -8.10
C TYR A 10 -18.85 -8.32 -7.69
N LEU A 11 -18.79 -8.91 -6.50
CA LEU A 11 -17.56 -9.52 -5.98
C LEU A 11 -17.11 -10.74 -6.79
N LYS A 12 -18.06 -11.51 -7.33
CA LYS A 12 -17.78 -12.67 -8.21
C LYS A 12 -17.40 -12.27 -9.64
N THR A 13 -17.78 -11.08 -10.10
CA THR A 13 -17.54 -10.68 -11.50
C THR A 13 -16.06 -10.34 -11.73
N PRO A 14 -15.41 -10.97 -12.75
CA PRO A 14 -14.03 -10.69 -13.11
C PRO A 14 -13.82 -9.23 -13.52
N THR A 15 -12.63 -8.69 -13.27
CA THR A 15 -12.22 -7.39 -13.79
C THR A 15 -11.12 -7.55 -14.84
N LYS A 16 -11.16 -6.74 -15.91
CA LYS A 16 -10.11 -6.74 -16.95
C LYS A 16 -8.69 -6.54 -16.39
N LYS A 17 -8.57 -5.84 -15.27
CA LYS A 17 -7.27 -5.47 -14.67
C LYS A 17 -6.72 -6.49 -13.68
N PHE A 18 -7.57 -7.21 -12.94
CA PHE A 18 -7.17 -8.05 -11.80
C PHE A 18 -7.67 -9.49 -11.90
N GLY A 19 -8.16 -9.92 -13.07
CA GLY A 19 -8.77 -11.25 -13.22
C GLY A 19 -10.00 -11.41 -12.32
N ASN A 20 -10.14 -12.60 -11.72
CA ASN A 20 -11.36 -12.97 -10.99
C ASN A 20 -11.45 -12.42 -9.54
N LYS A 21 -10.47 -11.61 -9.06
CA LYS A 21 -10.44 -11.19 -7.65
C LYS A 21 -10.58 -9.68 -7.52
N LYS A 22 -11.58 -9.24 -6.76
CA LYS A 22 -11.64 -7.86 -6.24
C LYS A 22 -10.63 -7.68 -5.12
N SER A 23 -10.27 -6.41 -4.82
CA SER A 23 -9.37 -6.17 -3.70
C SER A 23 -10.01 -6.63 -2.37
N PRO A 24 -9.22 -7.15 -1.41
CA PRO A 24 -9.73 -7.49 -0.07
C PRO A 24 -10.44 -6.31 0.61
N ALA A 25 -9.99 -5.07 0.36
CA ALA A 25 -10.60 -3.87 0.90
C ALA A 25 -12.01 -3.63 0.31
N ALA A 26 -12.19 -3.82 -1.01
CA ALA A 26 -13.52 -3.74 -1.63
C ALA A 26 -14.47 -4.77 -1.05
N HIS A 27 -13.99 -6.01 -0.88
CA HIS A 27 -14.78 -7.08 -0.27
C HIS A 27 -15.21 -6.72 1.15
N SER A 28 -14.28 -6.36 2.03
CA SER A 28 -14.59 -6.04 3.43
C SER A 28 -15.51 -4.82 3.56
N THR A 29 -15.31 -3.78 2.76
CA THR A 29 -16.13 -2.57 2.79
C THR A 29 -17.57 -2.83 2.34
N LEU A 30 -17.75 -3.53 1.22
CA LEU A 30 -19.10 -3.83 0.70
C LEU A 30 -19.83 -4.83 1.61
N MET A 31 -19.14 -5.84 2.14
CA MET A 31 -19.74 -6.76 3.11
C MET A 31 -20.11 -6.06 4.41
N TRP A 32 -19.34 -5.07 4.87
CA TRP A 32 -19.69 -4.25 6.01
C TRP A 32 -20.99 -3.46 5.77
N MET A 33 -21.21 -2.94 4.57
CA MET A 33 -22.47 -2.27 4.21
C MET A 33 -23.69 -3.20 4.22
N CYS A 34 -23.47 -4.51 4.04
CA CYS A 34 -24.52 -5.53 4.04
C CYS A 34 -24.86 -6.10 5.44
N SER A 35 -23.96 -5.98 6.41
CA SER A 35 -24.03 -6.75 7.67
C SER A 35 -24.16 -5.87 8.88
N LYS A 36 -25.15 -6.17 9.74
CA LYS A 36 -25.32 -5.52 11.06
C LYS A 36 -24.39 -6.08 12.14
N THR A 37 -23.73 -7.22 11.89
CA THR A 37 -22.89 -7.89 12.88
C THR A 37 -21.51 -8.23 12.32
N PRO A 38 -20.47 -8.26 13.16
CA PRO A 38 -19.15 -8.75 12.78
C PRO A 38 -19.12 -10.17 12.23
N GLU A 39 -20.09 -10.99 12.59
CA GLU A 39 -20.24 -12.38 12.14
C GLU A 39 -20.52 -12.50 10.63
N GLY A 40 -21.08 -11.47 10.00
CA GLY A 40 -21.28 -11.41 8.55
C GLY A 40 -20.00 -11.23 7.74
N LEU A 41 -18.85 -11.04 8.38
CA LEU A 41 -17.54 -10.91 7.76
C LEU A 41 -16.80 -12.25 7.60
N ARG A 42 -17.50 -13.37 7.57
CA ARG A 42 -16.90 -14.67 7.25
C ARG A 42 -16.57 -14.73 5.75
N ASP A 43 -15.35 -15.16 5.46
CA ASP A 43 -14.94 -15.54 4.13
C ASP A 43 -15.88 -16.67 3.61
N PRO A 44 -16.59 -16.48 2.51
CA PRO A 44 -17.54 -17.46 2.03
C PRO A 44 -16.90 -18.81 1.64
N GLU A 45 -15.62 -18.83 1.28
CA GLU A 45 -14.90 -20.04 0.87
C GLU A 45 -14.23 -20.74 2.06
N THR A 46 -13.66 -19.98 3.02
CA THR A 46 -12.86 -20.56 4.10
C THR A 46 -13.56 -20.61 5.43
N ARG A 47 -14.78 -20.04 5.56
CA ARG A 47 -15.55 -19.87 6.82
C ARG A 47 -14.76 -19.23 7.98
N LYS A 48 -13.55 -18.77 7.74
CA LYS A 48 -12.75 -18.05 8.76
C LYS A 48 -13.37 -16.69 8.98
N VAL A 49 -13.76 -16.40 10.20
CA VAL A 49 -14.06 -15.04 10.65
C VAL A 49 -12.80 -14.23 10.38
N TYR A 50 -12.89 -13.17 9.59
CA TYR A 50 -11.78 -12.24 9.47
C TYR A 50 -11.46 -11.76 10.90
N GLN A 51 -10.41 -12.28 11.50
CA GLN A 51 -9.98 -11.99 12.89
C GLN A 51 -9.71 -10.50 13.17
N TYR A 52 -9.85 -9.67 12.13
CA TYR A 52 -9.80 -8.21 12.25
C TYR A 52 -10.84 -7.64 13.21
N SER A 53 -12.01 -8.28 13.35
CA SER A 53 -13.07 -7.79 14.23
C SER A 53 -12.76 -8.00 15.71
N LYS A 54 -12.25 -9.17 16.12
CA LYS A 54 -12.01 -9.49 17.53
C LYS A 54 -10.88 -8.64 18.13
N TYR A 55 -9.77 -8.44 17.39
CA TYR A 55 -8.64 -7.64 17.86
C TYR A 55 -8.92 -6.13 17.92
N LEU A 56 -9.85 -5.63 17.10
CA LEU A 56 -10.26 -4.23 17.09
C LEU A 56 -11.35 -3.94 18.13
N LEU A 57 -12.20 -4.90 18.45
CA LEU A 57 -13.26 -4.80 19.47
C LEU A 57 -12.68 -4.77 20.88
N ASP A 58 -11.64 -5.56 21.16
CA ASP A 58 -11.05 -5.67 22.51
C ASP A 58 -10.26 -4.43 22.95
N LYS A 59 -9.84 -3.56 22.05
CA LYS A 59 -8.98 -2.42 22.37
C LYS A 59 -9.63 -1.03 22.30
N ASN A 60 -10.85 -0.89 21.79
CA ASN A 60 -11.51 0.40 21.75
C ASN A 60 -13.05 0.28 21.87
N PRO A 61 -13.61 0.47 23.09
CA PRO A 61 -15.06 0.42 23.34
C PRO A 61 -15.87 1.37 22.45
N ARG A 62 -15.31 2.53 22.08
CA ARG A 62 -15.97 3.48 21.15
C ARG A 62 -16.19 2.89 19.75
N ARG A 63 -15.34 1.97 19.29
CA ARG A 63 -15.54 1.28 18.00
C ARG A 63 -16.73 0.33 17.99
N LYS A 64 -17.12 -0.22 19.13
CA LYS A 64 -18.28 -1.11 19.25
C LYS A 64 -19.59 -0.37 18.93
N ILE A 65 -19.75 0.84 19.46
CA ILE A 65 -20.90 1.71 19.20
C ILE A 65 -20.98 2.12 17.74
N ILE A 66 -19.83 2.46 17.11
CA ILE A 66 -19.72 2.86 15.71
C ILE A 66 -20.14 1.74 14.75
N TRP A 67 -19.84 0.47 15.09
CA TRP A 67 -20.27 -0.69 14.29
C TRP A 67 -21.79 -0.88 14.27
N ASP A 68 -22.43 -0.72 15.41
CA ASP A 68 -23.87 -0.98 15.56
C ASP A 68 -24.74 0.04 14.79
N ASN A 69 -24.28 1.28 14.66
CA ASN A 69 -25.05 2.35 14.00
C ASN A 69 -24.86 2.41 12.48
N THR A 70 -23.72 1.96 11.96
CA THR A 70 -23.38 2.15 10.53
C THR A 70 -23.25 0.83 9.76
N SER A 71 -23.03 -0.30 10.42
CA SER A 71 -22.95 -1.59 9.77
C SER A 71 -24.33 -2.05 9.27
N GLY A 72 -24.36 -2.55 8.04
CA GLY A 72 -25.60 -3.03 7.43
C GLY A 72 -26.58 -1.94 7.04
N MET A 73 -26.10 -0.72 6.80
CA MET A 73 -26.93 0.41 6.39
C MET A 73 -27.86 0.10 5.19
N PHE A 74 -27.38 -0.72 4.28
CA PHE A 74 -28.13 -1.13 3.08
C PHE A 74 -28.69 -2.56 3.18
N LYS A 75 -28.64 -3.19 4.35
CA LYS A 75 -29.15 -4.56 4.54
C LYS A 75 -30.63 -4.66 4.20
N GLY A 76 -30.97 -5.60 3.32
CA GLY A 76 -32.35 -5.86 2.88
C GLY A 76 -32.97 -4.80 1.97
N ARG A 77 -32.23 -3.70 1.66
CA ARG A 77 -32.75 -2.66 0.76
C ARG A 77 -32.68 -3.10 -0.69
N GLU A 78 -33.61 -2.67 -1.49
CA GLU A 78 -33.56 -2.83 -2.93
C GLU A 78 -32.46 -1.94 -3.54
N MET A 79 -31.69 -2.48 -4.47
CA MET A 79 -30.61 -1.76 -5.13
C MET A 79 -31.12 -0.51 -5.87
N LYS A 80 -32.30 -0.56 -6.44
CA LYS A 80 -32.92 0.55 -7.18
C LYS A 80 -33.33 1.75 -6.31
N SER A 81 -33.56 1.54 -5.01
CA SER A 81 -34.00 2.59 -4.05
C SER A 81 -32.85 3.35 -3.40
N ILE A 82 -31.59 2.98 -3.70
CA ILE A 82 -30.44 3.71 -3.17
C ILE A 82 -30.28 5.00 -3.95
N ASN A 83 -30.25 6.13 -3.24
CA ASN A 83 -30.23 7.48 -3.79
C ASN A 83 -29.14 8.37 -3.15
N SER A 84 -29.07 9.63 -3.58
CA SER A 84 -28.09 10.61 -3.10
C SER A 84 -28.20 10.90 -1.59
N ALA A 85 -29.41 10.89 -1.04
CA ALA A 85 -29.61 11.09 0.42
C ALA A 85 -28.98 9.96 1.24
N ASP A 86 -28.99 8.73 0.74
CA ASP A 86 -28.31 7.61 1.37
C ASP A 86 -26.79 7.76 1.37
N VAL A 87 -26.24 8.29 0.28
CA VAL A 87 -24.80 8.57 0.16
C VAL A 87 -24.40 9.62 1.18
N THR A 88 -25.12 10.75 1.24
CA THR A 88 -24.89 11.83 2.21
C THR A 88 -25.00 11.32 3.65
N LYS A 89 -26.03 10.52 3.96
CA LYS A 89 -26.18 9.90 5.29
C LYS A 89 -24.98 9.02 5.63
N MET A 90 -24.48 8.22 4.68
CA MET A 90 -23.30 7.39 4.89
C MET A 90 -22.05 8.24 5.14
N GLU A 91 -21.85 9.34 4.42
CA GLU A 91 -20.73 10.26 4.63
C GLU A 91 -20.76 10.87 6.03
N ILE A 92 -21.90 11.36 6.48
CA ILE A 92 -22.08 11.92 7.83
C ILE A 92 -21.71 10.87 8.88
N LEU A 93 -22.24 9.65 8.78
CA LEU A 93 -21.93 8.58 9.70
C LEU A 93 -20.44 8.20 9.71
N LEU A 94 -19.80 8.14 8.53
CA LEU A 94 -18.38 7.84 8.42
C LEU A 94 -17.50 8.96 9.00
N ARG A 95 -17.91 10.22 8.83
CA ARG A 95 -17.19 11.39 9.32
C ARG A 95 -17.39 11.57 10.82
N CYS A 96 -18.63 11.62 11.28
CA CYS A 96 -18.96 11.98 12.65
C CYS A 96 -18.81 10.78 13.61
N ASP A 97 -19.38 9.63 13.27
CA ASP A 97 -19.41 8.49 14.17
C ASP A 97 -18.13 7.67 14.14
N LYS A 98 -17.50 7.53 12.95
CA LYS A 98 -16.25 6.79 12.80
C LYS A 98 -14.99 7.65 12.86
N GLY A 99 -15.11 8.96 12.72
CA GLY A 99 -13.97 9.86 12.69
C GLY A 99 -12.98 9.53 11.57
N LEU A 100 -13.47 9.11 10.40
CA LEU A 100 -12.61 8.79 9.26
C LEU A 100 -12.12 10.08 8.59
N SER A 101 -10.89 10.01 8.06
CA SER A 101 -10.37 11.04 7.18
C SER A 101 -11.12 11.05 5.84
N GLU A 102 -11.05 12.16 5.08
CA GLU A 102 -11.65 12.26 3.74
C GLU A 102 -11.18 11.11 2.82
N ALA A 103 -9.90 10.76 2.85
CA ALA A 103 -9.40 9.60 2.09
C ALA A 103 -10.06 8.29 2.51
N GLY A 104 -10.37 8.12 3.81
CA GLY A 104 -11.12 6.97 4.33
C GLY A 104 -12.55 6.95 3.80
N ILE A 105 -13.27 8.06 3.89
CA ILE A 105 -14.64 8.24 3.41
C ILE A 105 -14.70 8.00 1.90
N ASN A 106 -13.82 8.64 1.14
CA ASN A 106 -13.71 8.48 -0.31
C ASN A 106 -13.54 7.02 -0.74
N ASN A 107 -12.84 6.20 0.04
CA ASN A 107 -12.73 4.76 -0.28
C ASN A 107 -14.08 4.05 -0.17
N TYR A 108 -14.89 4.37 0.83
CA TYR A 108 -16.25 3.81 0.94
C TYR A 108 -17.12 4.25 -0.24
N LEU A 109 -17.11 5.54 -0.56
CA LEU A 109 -17.85 6.11 -1.69
C LEU A 109 -17.44 5.49 -3.02
N ARG A 110 -16.13 5.34 -3.29
CA ARG A 110 -15.63 4.69 -4.50
C ARG A 110 -16.13 3.26 -4.67
N TYR A 111 -16.21 2.48 -3.59
CA TYR A 111 -16.73 1.11 -3.67
C TYR A 111 -18.24 1.07 -3.88
N LEU A 112 -19.00 1.91 -3.18
CA LEU A 112 -20.45 2.03 -3.39
C LEU A 112 -20.77 2.52 -4.81
N ARG A 113 -20.10 3.57 -5.27
CA ARG A 113 -20.20 4.06 -6.64
C ARG A 113 -19.95 2.97 -7.68
N ALA A 114 -18.87 2.21 -7.50
CA ALA A 114 -18.53 1.12 -8.42
C ALA A 114 -19.61 0.02 -8.44
N LEU A 115 -20.22 -0.29 -7.31
CA LEU A 115 -21.35 -1.21 -7.21
C LEU A 115 -22.60 -0.68 -7.91
N CYS A 116 -22.98 0.59 -7.69
CA CYS A 116 -24.14 1.23 -8.33
C CYS A 116 -23.98 1.28 -9.86
N TYR A 117 -22.79 1.64 -10.36
CA TYR A 117 -22.52 1.60 -11.79
C TYR A 117 -22.54 0.16 -12.36
N PHE A 118 -22.05 -0.82 -11.62
CA PHE A 118 -22.17 -2.23 -12.00
C PHE A 118 -23.62 -2.67 -12.09
N ALA A 119 -24.43 -2.34 -11.08
CA ALA A 119 -25.85 -2.66 -11.04
C ALA A 119 -26.59 -2.02 -12.23
N LYS A 120 -26.33 -0.74 -12.50
CA LYS A 120 -26.93 -0.02 -13.64
C LYS A 120 -26.50 -0.61 -14.98
N LYS A 121 -25.19 -0.87 -15.20
CA LYS A 121 -24.66 -1.24 -16.51
C LYS A 121 -24.66 -2.73 -16.81
N ARG A 122 -24.53 -3.59 -15.79
CA ARG A 122 -24.38 -5.04 -15.98
C ARG A 122 -25.61 -5.83 -15.56
N LEU A 123 -26.37 -5.33 -14.58
CA LEU A 123 -27.58 -5.97 -14.08
C LEU A 123 -28.84 -5.29 -14.61
N ALA A 124 -28.70 -4.25 -15.44
CA ALA A 124 -29.78 -3.46 -16.03
C ALA A 124 -30.80 -2.93 -15.00
N ILE A 125 -30.34 -2.66 -13.76
CA ILE A 125 -31.19 -2.10 -12.72
C ILE A 125 -31.44 -0.63 -13.03
N LYS A 126 -32.73 -0.28 -13.15
CA LYS A 126 -33.20 1.10 -13.29
C LYS A 126 -33.34 1.67 -11.88
N PHE A 127 -32.46 2.63 -11.51
CA PHE A 127 -32.57 3.36 -10.27
C PHE A 127 -33.71 4.36 -10.37
N GLU A 128 -34.44 4.56 -9.28
CA GLU A 128 -35.48 5.60 -9.16
C GLU A 128 -34.85 6.98 -9.20
N ASP A 129 -33.73 7.16 -8.45
CA ASP A 129 -32.82 8.28 -8.51
C ASP A 129 -31.39 7.74 -8.42
N PHE A 130 -30.58 7.95 -9.48
CA PHE A 130 -29.20 7.43 -9.46
C PHE A 130 -28.33 8.25 -8.52
N PRO A 131 -27.72 7.63 -7.49
CA PRO A 131 -27.01 8.38 -6.46
C PRO A 131 -25.82 9.16 -7.01
N ASP A 132 -25.67 10.39 -6.54
CA ASP A 132 -24.50 11.21 -6.76
C ASP A 132 -23.39 10.90 -5.74
N PHE A 133 -22.14 11.05 -6.18
CA PHE A 133 -20.96 10.72 -5.40
C PHE A 133 -19.92 11.83 -5.52
N GLU A 134 -20.02 12.80 -4.65
CA GLU A 134 -19.00 13.82 -4.50
C GLU A 134 -17.87 13.29 -3.61
N LEU A 135 -16.64 13.33 -4.12
CA LEU A 135 -15.47 12.91 -3.34
C LEU A 135 -14.86 14.15 -2.68
N GLY A 136 -14.68 14.08 -1.37
CA GLY A 136 -14.01 15.13 -0.63
C GLY A 136 -12.55 15.30 -1.04
N THR A 137 -12.01 16.50 -0.86
CA THR A 137 -10.61 16.81 -1.15
C THR A 137 -9.71 16.08 -0.18
N GLU A 138 -8.80 15.25 -0.70
CA GLU A 138 -7.82 14.55 0.09
C GLU A 138 -6.57 15.42 0.26
N GLU A 139 -6.19 15.74 1.50
CA GLU A 139 -4.90 16.38 1.76
C GLU A 139 -3.78 15.39 1.42
N GLU A 140 -3.00 15.70 0.40
CA GLU A 140 -1.79 14.96 0.07
C GLU A 140 -0.63 15.40 0.96
N ARG A 141 -0.42 14.69 2.07
CA ARG A 141 0.81 14.86 2.86
C ARG A 141 1.87 13.92 2.34
N VAL A 142 2.95 14.48 1.83
CA VAL A 142 4.14 13.72 1.50
C VAL A 142 5.08 13.83 2.70
N GLU A 143 5.13 12.77 3.48
CA GLU A 143 6.00 12.65 4.64
C GLU A 143 7.22 11.81 4.25
N TRP A 144 8.40 12.32 4.50
CA TRP A 144 9.68 11.64 4.23
C TRP A 144 10.59 11.73 5.46
N LEU A 145 11.60 10.89 5.49
CA LEU A 145 12.64 10.90 6.50
C LEU A 145 13.83 11.73 6.03
N GLU A 146 14.40 12.52 6.92
CA GLU A 146 15.72 13.08 6.69
C GLU A 146 16.80 11.97 6.77
N PRO A 147 17.99 12.17 6.15
CA PRO A 147 19.03 11.15 6.16
C PRO A 147 19.40 10.65 7.56
N GLU A 148 19.50 11.55 8.54
CA GLU A 148 19.80 11.24 9.93
C GLU A 148 18.69 10.42 10.60
N GLU A 149 17.44 10.69 10.28
CA GLU A 149 16.28 9.96 10.76
C GLU A 149 16.26 8.53 10.21
N ALA A 150 16.56 8.39 8.91
CA ALA A 150 16.69 7.08 8.29
C ALA A 150 17.80 6.25 8.93
N LEU A 151 18.95 6.85 9.25
CA LEU A 151 20.04 6.20 9.96
C LEU A 151 19.64 5.81 11.38
N LYS A 152 18.91 6.67 12.11
CA LYS A 152 18.38 6.35 13.45
C LYS A 152 17.45 5.13 13.37
N LEU A 153 16.52 5.09 12.42
CA LEU A 153 15.64 3.94 12.22
C LEU A 153 16.44 2.66 11.98
N ILE A 154 17.42 2.68 11.08
CA ILE A 154 18.24 1.52 10.71
C ILE A 154 18.98 0.96 11.93
N ARG A 155 19.45 1.77 12.85
CA ARG A 155 20.16 1.34 14.06
C ARG A 155 19.30 0.49 15.01
N TRP A 156 18.00 0.76 15.06
CA TRP A 156 17.06 0.07 15.95
C TRP A 156 16.35 -1.14 15.30
N LEU A 157 16.62 -1.39 14.01
CA LEU A 157 16.07 -2.54 13.30
C LEU A 157 17.00 -3.76 13.43
N ASP A 158 16.40 -4.95 13.37
CA ASP A 158 17.16 -6.17 13.17
C ASP A 158 17.89 -6.16 11.81
N PRO A 159 18.98 -6.94 11.65
CA PRO A 159 19.82 -6.86 10.46
C PRO A 159 19.07 -7.09 9.15
N LEU A 160 18.05 -7.97 9.14
CA LEU A 160 17.26 -8.23 7.94
C LEU A 160 16.41 -7.02 7.54
N ARG A 161 15.70 -6.43 8.51
CA ARG A 161 14.90 -5.22 8.23
C ARG A 161 15.78 -4.01 7.93
N ALA A 162 16.92 -3.88 8.59
CA ALA A 162 17.90 -2.83 8.31
C ALA A 162 18.39 -2.89 6.85
N ASP A 163 18.71 -4.08 6.33
CA ASP A 163 19.08 -4.28 4.94
C ASP A 163 17.92 -3.99 3.99
N MET A 164 16.69 -4.41 4.34
CA MET A 164 15.49 -4.09 3.56
C MET A 164 15.23 -2.58 3.48
N VAL A 165 15.46 -1.83 4.56
CA VAL A 165 15.32 -0.37 4.59
C VAL A 165 16.38 0.30 3.71
N ARG A 166 17.66 -0.08 3.86
CA ARG A 166 18.74 0.44 3.01
C ARG A 166 18.45 0.19 1.53
N PHE A 167 18.01 -1.02 1.20
CA PHE A 167 17.68 -1.39 -0.17
C PHE A 167 16.48 -0.60 -0.70
N ALA A 168 15.43 -0.41 0.10
CA ALA A 168 14.26 0.36 -0.27
C ALA A 168 14.59 1.84 -0.50
N LEU A 169 15.43 2.44 0.37
CA LEU A 169 15.90 3.82 0.23
C LEU A 169 16.83 4.01 -0.99
N ALA A 170 17.59 2.96 -1.36
CA ALA A 170 18.49 3.02 -2.51
C ALA A 170 17.83 2.74 -3.87
N THR A 171 16.62 2.15 -3.88
CA THR A 171 15.95 1.69 -5.11
C THR A 171 14.55 2.26 -5.31
N GLY A 172 13.95 2.84 -4.28
CA GLY A 172 12.57 3.32 -4.33
C GLY A 172 11.51 2.24 -4.56
N LEU A 173 11.87 0.97 -4.52
CA LEU A 173 10.96 -0.14 -4.78
C LEU A 173 9.78 -0.21 -3.79
N ARG A 174 8.63 -0.67 -4.27
CA ARG A 174 7.47 -0.91 -3.38
C ARG A 174 7.77 -2.04 -2.41
N ASN A 175 7.15 -1.99 -1.22
CA ASN A 175 7.29 -3.00 -0.18
C ASN A 175 7.26 -4.44 -0.73
N ALA A 176 6.25 -4.78 -1.55
CA ALA A 176 6.15 -6.12 -2.12
C ALA A 176 7.36 -6.49 -3.01
N ASN A 177 7.89 -5.53 -3.77
CA ASN A 177 9.04 -5.78 -4.65
C ASN A 177 10.35 -5.93 -3.86
N VAL A 178 10.47 -5.26 -2.70
CA VAL A 178 11.60 -5.47 -1.79
C VAL A 178 11.48 -6.82 -1.10
N THR A 179 10.35 -7.08 -0.45
CA THR A 179 10.16 -8.32 0.35
C THR A 179 10.22 -9.59 -0.47
N LEU A 180 9.80 -9.53 -1.74
CA LEU A 180 9.78 -10.65 -2.69
C LEU A 180 10.86 -10.52 -3.77
N MET A 181 11.91 -9.74 -3.51
CA MET A 181 13.05 -9.63 -4.42
C MET A 181 13.73 -10.99 -4.56
N LYS A 182 13.89 -11.45 -5.82
CA LYS A 182 14.56 -12.70 -6.12
C LYS A 182 15.96 -12.47 -6.67
N TRP A 183 16.84 -13.44 -6.43
CA TRP A 183 18.20 -13.42 -6.97
C TRP A 183 18.23 -13.42 -8.49
N GLU A 184 17.33 -14.11 -9.15
CA GLU A 184 17.20 -14.16 -10.62
C GLU A 184 16.93 -12.80 -11.28
N TYR A 185 16.44 -11.81 -10.51
CA TYR A 185 16.19 -10.46 -11.04
C TYR A 185 17.45 -9.60 -11.06
N TRP A 186 18.49 -9.98 -10.35
CA TRP A 186 19.74 -9.24 -10.25
C TRP A 186 20.83 -9.82 -11.11
N ASN A 187 21.39 -9.03 -12.01
CA ASN A 187 22.61 -9.34 -12.77
C ASN A 187 23.80 -8.59 -12.15
N PRO A 188 24.71 -9.28 -11.45
CA PRO A 188 25.86 -8.62 -10.81
C PRO A 188 26.90 -8.09 -11.80
N LYS A 189 26.97 -8.61 -13.04
CA LYS A 189 27.91 -8.16 -14.07
C LYS A 189 27.51 -6.82 -14.67
N THR A 190 26.26 -6.67 -15.06
CA THR A 190 25.73 -5.42 -15.63
C THR A 190 25.22 -4.45 -14.58
N ARG A 191 25.11 -4.91 -13.32
CA ARG A 191 24.52 -4.16 -12.18
C ARG A 191 23.06 -3.81 -12.40
N ASP A 192 22.32 -4.65 -13.09
CA ASP A 192 20.90 -4.46 -13.37
C ASP A 192 20.03 -5.28 -12.44
N ILE A 193 18.87 -4.71 -12.12
CA ILE A 193 17.73 -5.45 -11.56
C ILE A 193 16.57 -5.30 -12.54
N ILE A 194 16.06 -6.44 -13.01
CA ILE A 194 14.90 -6.50 -13.90
C ILE A 194 13.77 -7.24 -13.19
N ILE A 195 12.77 -6.50 -12.74
CA ILE A 195 11.58 -7.09 -12.12
C ILE A 195 10.53 -7.33 -13.22
N PRO A 196 10.10 -8.61 -13.41
CA PRO A 196 9.18 -8.94 -14.49
C PRO A 196 7.79 -8.35 -14.28
N LYS A 197 7.07 -8.13 -15.38
CA LYS A 197 5.73 -7.54 -15.44
C LYS A 197 4.73 -8.17 -14.45
N LYS A 198 4.78 -9.49 -14.29
CA LYS A 198 3.87 -10.25 -13.41
C LYS A 198 4.01 -9.88 -11.91
N GLU A 199 5.19 -9.41 -11.50
CA GLU A 199 5.49 -9.01 -10.12
C GLU A 199 5.24 -7.52 -9.87
N MET A 200 4.95 -6.75 -10.93
CA MET A 200 4.75 -5.32 -10.83
C MET A 200 3.26 -4.97 -10.79
N LYS A 201 2.83 -4.26 -9.73
CA LYS A 201 1.44 -3.78 -9.57
C LYS A 201 0.94 -2.95 -10.76
N ASN A 202 1.85 -2.26 -11.45
CA ASN A 202 1.53 -1.40 -12.59
C ASN A 202 1.47 -2.15 -13.94
N GLY A 203 1.73 -3.47 -13.96
CA GLY A 203 1.64 -4.31 -15.13
C GLY A 203 2.68 -3.99 -16.23
N SER A 204 3.85 -3.45 -15.87
CA SER A 204 5.02 -3.29 -16.75
C SER A 204 6.24 -3.81 -16.01
N SER A 205 7.20 -4.39 -16.72
CA SER A 205 8.51 -4.69 -16.15
C SER A 205 9.18 -3.42 -15.66
N HIS A 206 10.02 -3.54 -14.66
CA HIS A 206 10.80 -2.42 -14.15
C HIS A 206 12.27 -2.78 -14.18
N HIS A 207 13.04 -1.97 -14.91
CA HIS A 207 14.49 -2.06 -15.02
C HIS A 207 15.09 -0.93 -14.19
N LEU A 208 16.02 -1.26 -13.31
CA LEU A 208 16.77 -0.27 -12.54
C LEU A 208 18.24 -0.65 -12.44
N ILE A 209 19.10 0.35 -12.43
CA ILE A 209 20.54 0.20 -12.23
C ILE A 209 20.83 0.23 -10.74
N VAL A 210 21.61 -0.74 -10.28
CA VAL A 210 21.93 -0.91 -8.86
C VAL A 210 22.95 0.13 -8.43
N THR A 211 22.58 0.98 -7.49
CA THR A 211 23.49 1.93 -6.84
C THR A 211 24.52 1.22 -5.96
N LYS A 212 25.61 1.93 -5.57
CA LYS A 212 26.62 1.39 -4.67
C LYS A 212 25.99 0.84 -3.37
N SER A 213 25.11 1.61 -2.74
CA SER A 213 24.44 1.20 -1.49
C SER A 213 23.55 -0.03 -1.67
N ALA A 214 22.80 -0.13 -2.79
CA ALA A 214 21.98 -1.31 -3.08
C ALA A 214 22.86 -2.54 -3.34
N LYS A 215 24.01 -2.38 -4.03
CA LYS A 215 24.99 -3.45 -4.26
C LYS A 215 25.56 -3.99 -2.94
N GLU A 216 25.94 -3.11 -2.02
CA GLU A 216 26.44 -3.51 -0.69
C GLU A 216 25.42 -4.36 0.06
N VAL A 217 24.13 -3.97 0.03
CA VAL A 217 23.07 -4.78 0.62
C VAL A 217 22.97 -6.15 -0.03
N LEU A 218 22.98 -6.23 -1.36
CA LEU A 218 22.90 -7.50 -2.08
C LEU A 218 24.09 -8.41 -1.74
N GLN A 219 25.31 -7.86 -1.66
CA GLN A 219 26.50 -8.59 -1.25
C GLN A 219 26.40 -9.10 0.19
N ASN A 220 25.90 -8.29 1.12
CA ASN A 220 25.66 -8.73 2.49
C ASN A 220 24.66 -9.88 2.55
N ARG A 221 23.58 -9.79 1.77
CA ARG A 221 22.57 -10.85 1.70
C ARG A 221 23.10 -12.13 1.03
N LEU A 222 24.04 -12.04 0.08
CA LEU A 222 24.75 -13.22 -0.45
C LEU A 222 25.54 -13.95 0.63
N LYS A 223 26.31 -13.23 1.45
CA LYS A 223 27.04 -13.82 2.58
C LYS A 223 26.09 -14.53 3.56
N VAL A 224 24.92 -13.94 3.83
CA VAL A 224 23.89 -14.57 4.66
C VAL A 224 23.36 -15.84 4.00
N ARG A 225 23.08 -15.81 2.70
CA ARG A 225 22.63 -16.97 1.92
C ARG A 225 23.64 -18.11 1.97
N GLU A 226 24.93 -17.82 1.75
CA GLU A 226 26.02 -18.80 1.81
C GLU A 226 26.13 -19.45 3.20
N ARG A 227 26.03 -18.63 4.27
CA ARG A 227 26.01 -19.15 5.64
C ARG A 227 24.81 -20.07 5.88
N LEU A 228 23.60 -19.65 5.46
CA LEU A 228 22.39 -20.46 5.60
C LEU A 228 22.51 -21.80 4.85
N LEU A 229 23.13 -21.83 3.66
CA LEU A 229 23.34 -23.05 2.91
C LEU A 229 24.38 -23.98 3.58
N LYS A 230 25.41 -23.40 4.22
CA LYS A 230 26.39 -24.15 5.00
C LYS A 230 25.77 -24.78 6.24
N ASP A 231 25.00 -23.99 6.99
CA ASP A 231 24.40 -24.42 8.26
C ASP A 231 23.17 -25.32 8.05
N HIS A 232 22.48 -25.17 6.91
CA HIS A 232 21.26 -25.89 6.55
C HIS A 232 21.28 -26.35 5.08
N PRO A 233 22.00 -27.42 4.73
CA PRO A 233 22.12 -27.91 3.34
C PRO A 233 20.77 -28.27 2.69
N SER A 234 19.76 -28.62 3.49
CA SER A 234 18.40 -28.90 3.02
C SER A 234 17.67 -27.71 2.38
N LEU A 235 18.21 -26.50 2.50
CA LEU A 235 17.73 -25.27 1.84
C LEU A 235 18.30 -25.09 0.42
N ALA A 236 19.17 -25.97 -0.05
CA ALA A 236 19.67 -25.94 -1.43
C ALA A 236 18.49 -25.97 -2.42
N GLY A 237 18.54 -25.07 -3.41
CA GLY A 237 17.46 -24.90 -4.38
C GLY A 237 16.17 -24.23 -3.86
N LYS A 238 16.13 -23.79 -2.59
CA LYS A 238 14.94 -23.16 -1.96
C LYS A 238 15.14 -21.69 -1.57
N LEU A 239 16.36 -21.15 -1.68
CA LEU A 239 16.68 -19.77 -1.31
C LEU A 239 16.66 -18.86 -2.54
N ASP A 240 15.48 -18.71 -3.16
CA ASP A 240 15.28 -17.87 -4.35
C ASP A 240 15.23 -16.39 -4.01
N TYR A 241 14.80 -16.05 -2.80
CA TYR A 241 14.59 -14.68 -2.37
C TYR A 241 15.83 -14.06 -1.71
N VAL A 242 16.05 -12.76 -1.94
CA VAL A 242 17.15 -11.99 -1.34
C VAL A 242 16.93 -11.80 0.16
N PHE A 243 15.70 -11.46 0.55
CA PHE A 243 15.34 -11.17 1.94
C PHE A 243 14.55 -12.32 2.54
N VAL A 244 15.30 -13.29 3.09
CA VAL A 244 14.73 -14.47 3.74
C VAL A 244 14.86 -14.39 5.25
N GLN A 245 13.90 -14.96 5.96
CA GLN A 245 13.89 -15.06 7.41
C GLN A 245 14.92 -16.08 7.89
N THR A 246 15.60 -15.75 8.99
CA THR A 246 16.65 -16.58 9.60
C THR A 246 16.20 -17.28 10.90
N CYS A 247 14.97 -17.00 11.38
CA CYS A 247 14.43 -17.67 12.55
C CYS A 247 13.98 -19.10 12.21
N GLN A 248 14.18 -20.05 13.12
CA GLN A 248 13.89 -21.47 12.92
C GLN A 248 12.49 -21.75 12.34
N ARG A 249 11.46 -21.08 12.87
CA ARG A 249 10.05 -21.28 12.47
C ARG A 249 9.77 -20.89 11.02
N SER A 250 10.55 -19.99 10.44
CA SER A 250 10.35 -19.43 9.09
C SER A 250 11.63 -19.41 8.27
N LEU A 251 12.59 -20.28 8.60
CA LEU A 251 13.89 -20.32 7.99
C LEU A 251 13.80 -20.43 6.46
N GLY A 252 14.54 -19.59 5.76
CA GLY A 252 14.55 -19.55 4.29
C GLY A 252 13.31 -19.01 3.61
N LYS A 253 12.22 -18.72 4.34
CA LYS A 253 10.99 -18.16 3.76
C LYS A 253 11.12 -16.66 3.55
N PRO A 254 10.53 -16.10 2.47
CA PRO A 254 10.50 -14.67 2.25
C PRO A 254 9.69 -13.96 3.34
N PHE A 255 9.90 -12.66 3.47
CA PHE A 255 9.13 -11.83 4.38
C PHE A 255 7.77 -11.51 3.76
N PHE A 256 6.67 -11.76 4.47
CA PHE A 256 5.36 -11.28 3.99
C PHE A 256 5.27 -9.76 4.15
N ARG A 257 4.78 -9.09 3.12
CA ARG A 257 4.59 -7.62 3.09
C ARG A 257 3.91 -7.06 4.35
N THR A 258 2.90 -7.76 4.85
CA THR A 258 2.15 -7.36 6.04
C THR A 258 2.92 -7.52 7.36
N SER A 259 4.00 -8.29 7.35
CA SER A 259 4.80 -8.60 8.55
C SER A 259 5.97 -7.63 8.76
N VAL A 260 6.30 -6.79 7.78
CA VAL A 260 7.43 -5.87 7.89
C VAL A 260 7.17 -4.82 8.97
N CYS A 261 6.01 -4.15 8.93
CA CYS A 261 5.60 -3.12 9.89
C CYS A 261 4.86 -3.72 11.11
N ASN A 262 5.43 -4.74 11.71
CA ASN A 262 4.91 -5.40 12.92
C ASN A 262 5.32 -4.66 14.21
N LYS A 263 5.16 -5.33 15.35
CA LYS A 263 5.56 -4.79 16.67
C LYS A 263 7.05 -4.38 16.72
N THR A 264 7.94 -5.15 16.08
CA THR A 264 9.39 -4.85 16.00
C THR A 264 9.64 -3.53 15.27
N TRP A 265 8.99 -3.32 14.11
CA TRP A 265 9.08 -2.06 13.38
C TRP A 265 8.59 -0.88 14.22
N LYS A 266 7.41 -1.00 14.82
CA LYS A 266 6.83 0.08 15.65
C LYS A 266 7.72 0.43 16.84
N ARG A 267 8.33 -0.59 17.47
CA ARG A 267 9.31 -0.37 18.54
C ARG A 267 10.55 0.36 18.03
N ALA A 268 11.10 -0.03 16.87
CA ALA A 268 12.25 0.64 16.28
C ALA A 268 11.95 2.12 15.94
N VAL A 269 10.78 2.40 15.36
CA VAL A 269 10.32 3.77 15.09
C VAL A 269 10.23 4.60 16.38
N SER A 270 9.63 4.03 17.44
CA SER A 270 9.53 4.69 18.75
C SER A 270 10.90 4.94 19.40
N LEU A 271 11.80 3.95 19.39
CA LEU A 271 13.15 4.07 19.95
C LEU A 271 14.04 5.06 19.16
N ALA A 272 13.80 5.18 17.87
CA ALA A 272 14.45 6.18 17.02
C ALA A 272 13.92 7.61 17.23
N GLY A 273 12.87 7.80 18.05
CA GLY A 273 12.20 9.08 18.25
C GLY A 273 11.45 9.57 17.03
N LEU A 274 11.02 8.66 16.14
CA LEU A 274 10.36 8.99 14.88
C LEU A 274 8.84 8.99 15.01
N PRO A 275 8.13 9.79 14.19
CA PRO A 275 6.68 9.84 14.19
C PRO A 275 6.01 8.50 13.82
N SER A 276 4.81 8.26 14.34
CA SER A 276 4.07 7.00 14.14
C SER A 276 3.61 6.74 12.69
N TRP A 277 3.65 7.76 11.83
CA TRP A 277 3.35 7.60 10.40
C TRP A 277 4.46 6.85 9.64
N VAL A 278 5.69 6.76 10.18
CA VAL A 278 6.81 6.08 9.55
C VAL A 278 6.50 4.60 9.34
N ARG A 279 6.26 4.25 8.09
CA ARG A 279 5.96 2.89 7.62
C ARG A 279 6.91 2.51 6.50
N PHE A 280 6.94 1.24 6.12
CA PHE A 280 7.82 0.81 5.02
C PHE A 280 7.53 1.54 3.70
N HIS A 281 6.29 1.94 3.45
CA HIS A 281 5.94 2.70 2.25
C HIS A 281 6.49 4.15 2.27
N SER A 282 6.68 4.73 3.45
CA SER A 282 7.30 6.05 3.61
C SER A 282 8.73 6.09 3.05
N LEU A 283 9.44 4.96 3.03
CA LEU A 283 10.78 4.87 2.44
C LEU A 283 10.77 5.16 0.94
N ARG A 284 9.70 4.80 0.24
CA ARG A 284 9.55 5.14 -1.17
C ARG A 284 9.23 6.62 -1.37
N HIS A 285 8.50 7.23 -0.46
CA HIS A 285 8.31 8.69 -0.44
C HIS A 285 9.65 9.39 -0.17
N THR A 286 10.42 8.90 0.81
CA THR A 286 11.75 9.38 1.13
C THR A 286 12.70 9.31 -0.07
N PHE A 287 12.76 8.17 -0.77
CA PHE A 287 13.54 8.01 -1.99
C PHE A 287 13.16 9.08 -3.03
N ALA A 288 11.86 9.27 -3.28
CA ALA A 288 11.39 10.25 -4.25
C ALA A 288 11.75 11.69 -3.85
N SER A 289 11.53 12.04 -2.57
CA SER A 289 11.86 13.37 -2.04
C SER A 289 13.37 13.65 -2.11
N TRP A 290 14.21 12.69 -1.71
CA TRP A 290 15.67 12.85 -1.82
C TRP A 290 16.15 13.03 -3.25
N HIS A 291 15.57 12.29 -4.22
CA HIS A 291 15.87 12.48 -5.63
C HIS A 291 15.50 13.89 -6.12
N ILE A 292 14.32 14.37 -5.79
CA ILE A 292 13.89 15.73 -6.16
C ILE A 292 14.78 16.79 -5.49
N MET A 293 15.14 16.61 -4.23
CA MET A 293 16.06 17.52 -3.51
C MET A 293 17.45 17.51 -4.16
N ALA A 294 17.90 16.37 -4.68
CA ALA A 294 19.16 16.24 -5.43
C ALA A 294 19.09 16.82 -6.84
N GLY A 295 17.92 17.29 -7.31
CA GLY A 295 17.74 17.92 -8.62
C GLY A 295 17.24 16.98 -9.72
N THR A 296 16.88 15.74 -9.40
CA THR A 296 16.27 14.80 -10.36
C THR A 296 14.93 15.35 -10.85
N THR A 297 14.72 15.37 -12.14
CA THR A 297 13.46 15.81 -12.74
C THR A 297 12.33 14.82 -12.50
N GLY A 298 11.08 15.28 -12.63
CA GLY A 298 9.91 14.39 -12.49
C GLY A 298 9.92 13.22 -13.49
N LYS A 299 10.39 13.45 -14.73
CA LYS A 299 10.50 12.39 -15.75
C LYS A 299 11.56 11.35 -15.39
N GLU A 300 12.74 11.78 -15.00
CA GLU A 300 13.81 10.88 -14.53
C GLU A 300 13.37 10.09 -13.31
N LEU A 301 12.68 10.74 -12.35
CA LEU A 301 12.15 10.05 -11.17
C LEU A 301 11.10 9.01 -11.55
N MET A 302 10.26 9.27 -12.57
CA MET A 302 9.32 8.26 -13.08
C MET A 302 10.04 7.01 -13.59
N GLU A 303 11.12 7.18 -14.33
CA GLU A 303 11.92 6.07 -14.87
C GLU A 303 12.61 5.29 -13.76
N VAL A 304 13.39 5.96 -12.93
CA VAL A 304 14.18 5.33 -11.86
C VAL A 304 13.28 4.64 -10.83
N GLY A 305 12.19 5.28 -10.43
CA GLY A 305 11.29 4.74 -9.41
C GLY A 305 10.15 3.87 -9.97
N GLY A 306 9.98 3.79 -11.29
CA GLY A 306 8.91 3.00 -11.93
C GLY A 306 7.52 3.54 -11.64
N TRP A 307 7.32 4.87 -11.68
CA TRP A 307 6.01 5.51 -11.73
C TRP A 307 5.53 5.62 -13.17
N LYS A 308 4.22 5.54 -13.38
CA LYS A 308 3.62 5.58 -14.72
C LYS A 308 2.97 6.92 -15.08
N THR A 309 2.69 7.75 -14.12
CA THR A 309 1.94 8.99 -14.31
C THR A 309 2.65 10.16 -13.65
N GLU A 310 2.63 11.31 -14.31
CA GLU A 310 3.17 12.55 -13.77
C GLU A 310 2.45 12.95 -12.47
N SER A 311 1.14 12.74 -12.39
CA SER A 311 0.35 12.98 -11.19
C SER A 311 0.89 12.20 -9.96
N ALA A 312 1.41 10.98 -10.16
CA ALA A 312 1.97 10.19 -9.05
C ALA A 312 3.30 10.74 -8.54
N VAL A 313 4.03 11.50 -9.35
CA VAL A 313 5.32 12.12 -9.02
C VAL A 313 5.14 13.60 -8.66
N GLY A 314 4.13 14.27 -9.20
CA GLY A 314 3.84 15.69 -9.00
C GLY A 314 3.81 16.08 -7.52
N ARG A 315 3.29 15.21 -6.66
CA ARG A 315 3.27 15.43 -5.20
C ARG A 315 4.66 15.68 -4.56
N TYR A 316 5.75 15.20 -5.18
CA TYR A 316 7.11 15.41 -4.67
C TYR A 316 7.73 16.68 -5.22
N THR A 317 7.34 17.12 -6.43
CA THR A 317 7.94 18.27 -7.12
C THR A 317 7.54 19.61 -6.53
N HIS A 318 6.38 19.71 -5.88
CA HIS A 318 5.88 20.95 -5.29
C HIS A 318 6.56 21.36 -3.98
N GLN A 319 7.28 20.46 -3.31
CA GLN A 319 7.80 20.67 -1.96
C GLN A 319 9.26 21.11 -1.89
N ASN A 320 9.91 21.37 -3.03
CA ASN A 320 11.35 21.64 -3.08
C ASN A 320 11.66 23.14 -3.18
N GLU A 321 11.47 23.88 -2.10
CA GLU A 321 11.85 25.29 -2.02
C GLU A 321 13.35 25.54 -2.33
N PRO A 322 14.32 24.76 -1.78
CA PRO A 322 15.73 24.93 -2.16
C PRO A 322 15.99 24.73 -3.65
N HIS A 323 15.30 23.77 -4.30
CA HIS A 323 15.45 23.55 -5.74
C HIS A 323 14.82 24.70 -6.54
N LYS A 324 13.67 25.21 -6.14
CA LYS A 324 13.05 26.40 -6.78
C LYS A 324 13.98 27.59 -6.73
N LYS A 325 14.60 27.86 -5.58
CA LYS A 325 15.61 28.94 -5.45
C LYS A 325 16.79 28.71 -6.40
N LYS A 326 17.34 27.49 -6.45
CA LYS A 326 18.45 27.13 -7.35
C LYS A 326 18.05 27.23 -8.81
N VAL A 327 16.82 26.90 -9.18
CA VAL A 327 16.32 27.05 -10.56
C VAL A 327 16.13 28.53 -10.90
N ALA A 328 15.57 29.32 -9.99
CA ALA A 328 15.39 30.75 -10.17
C ALA A 328 16.76 31.46 -10.36
N SER A 329 17.76 31.14 -9.55
CA SER A 329 19.11 31.75 -9.64
C SER A 329 19.88 31.41 -10.92
N ARG A 330 19.41 30.45 -11.75
CA ARG A 330 20.02 30.21 -13.08
C ARG A 330 19.90 31.38 -14.03
N LEU A 331 18.98 32.29 -13.79
CA LEU A 331 18.77 33.48 -14.60
C LEU A 331 19.52 34.70 -14.08
N ASP A 332 20.09 34.66 -12.87
CA ASP A 332 20.76 35.79 -12.23
C ASP A 332 21.98 36.28 -13.01
N GLY A 333 22.58 35.45 -13.85
CA GLY A 333 23.73 35.82 -14.73
C GLY A 333 23.36 36.08 -16.19
N VAL A 334 22.08 35.99 -16.58
CA VAL A 334 21.66 36.12 -17.96
C VAL A 334 21.40 37.59 -18.36
N LEU A 335 21.08 38.43 -17.37
CA LEU A 335 20.73 39.84 -17.54
C LEU A 335 21.76 40.77 -16.88
N ALA A 336 22.90 40.26 -16.41
CA ALA A 336 23.97 41.02 -15.78
C ALA A 336 25.03 41.47 -16.79
#